data_03cdbe30e546c153968eeb2a43e8833e
#
_entry.id   03cdbe30e546c153968eeb2a43e8833e
#
_cell.length_a   1.000
_cell.length_b   1.000
_cell.length_c   1.000
_cell.angle_alpha   90.00
_cell.angle_beta   90.00
_cell.angle_gamma   90.00
#
_symmetry.space_group_name_H-M   'P 1'
#
loop_
_entity.id
_entity.type
_entity.pdbx_description
1 polymer ?
#
loop_
_entity_poly.entity_id
_entity_poly.type
_entity_poly.pdbx_seq_one_letter_code
_entity_poly.pdbx_strand_id
1 'polypeptide(L)'
;MPNSTNTIGFTPNTPNNLMIDAGAVYKNYGLANEALLGATSGGNELVIVVKTRDVKVDGLKGTVKGLTRVISTDVTLKCNMLELTTDIIKTALMGVVDTTTNPGYDTITGKTEILLTDYIDNIAIVGKLSGSLTPVVIMLKNALSSDGIKFSSKDSADNILPITFTASIDPNFPLISPYEIRYPQGSALAVSYTHLTLPTKA
;
A
#
# COMPACT_ATOMS: atom_id res chain seq x y z
N MET A 1 26.77 5.67 30.33
CA MET A 1 26.20 6.12 29.05
C MET A 1 26.68 5.18 27.97
N PRO A 2 25.84 4.60 27.15
CA PRO A 2 26.32 3.77 26.05
C PRO A 2 27.04 4.69 25.07
N ASN A 3 28.36 4.51 24.95
CA ASN A 3 29.14 5.17 23.91
C ASN A 3 28.81 4.50 22.57
N SER A 4 27.85 5.05 21.82
CA SER A 4 27.63 4.65 20.47
C SER A 4 28.76 5.23 19.61
N THR A 5 29.77 4.42 19.35
CA THR A 5 30.88 4.76 18.44
C THR A 5 30.56 4.41 16.99
N ASN A 6 29.35 3.89 16.72
CA ASN A 6 28.95 3.53 15.37
C ASN A 6 28.51 4.78 14.60
N THR A 7 29.38 5.27 13.73
CA THR A 7 29.12 6.41 12.82
C THR A 7 28.47 5.98 11.50
N ILE A 8 28.33 4.67 11.27
CA ILE A 8 27.73 4.08 10.07
C ILE A 8 26.35 3.58 10.48
N GLY A 9 25.29 4.03 9.79
CA GLY A 9 23.91 3.63 10.07
C GLY A 9 23.57 2.17 9.74
N PHE A 10 24.55 1.27 9.75
CA PHE A 10 24.44 -0.15 9.46
C PHE A 10 24.51 -0.97 10.76
N THR A 11 23.59 -1.89 10.93
CA THR A 11 23.57 -2.84 12.06
C THR A 11 23.64 -4.28 11.53
N PRO A 12 24.04 -5.28 12.34
CA PRO A 12 24.02 -6.68 11.95
C PRO A 12 22.65 -7.18 11.45
N ASN A 13 21.57 -6.53 11.88
CA ASN A 13 20.20 -6.86 11.48
C ASN A 13 19.73 -6.10 10.22
N THR A 14 20.48 -5.13 9.74
CA THR A 14 20.09 -4.35 8.53
C THR A 14 19.79 -5.24 7.33
N PRO A 15 20.60 -6.28 6.98
CA PRO A 15 20.30 -7.12 5.83
C PRO A 15 18.99 -7.90 5.94
N ASN A 16 18.51 -8.16 7.16
CA ASN A 16 17.29 -8.92 7.41
C ASN A 16 16.02 -8.04 7.41
N ASN A 17 16.19 -6.72 7.51
CA ASN A 17 15.09 -5.76 7.67
C ASN A 17 14.88 -4.88 6.42
N LEU A 18 15.40 -5.30 5.29
CA LEU A 18 15.19 -4.60 4.03
C LEU A 18 13.90 -5.09 3.38
N MET A 19 12.99 -4.17 3.06
CA MET A 19 11.89 -4.47 2.17
C MET A 19 12.43 -4.49 0.75
N ILE A 20 12.35 -5.65 0.11
CA ILE A 20 12.84 -5.90 -1.24
C ILE A 20 11.67 -6.19 -2.17
N ASP A 21 11.86 -5.90 -3.45
CA ASP A 21 10.87 -5.96 -4.52
C ASP A 21 9.79 -4.87 -4.45
N ALA A 22 9.10 -4.66 -5.57
CA ALA A 22 8.06 -3.61 -5.72
C ALA A 22 6.79 -3.90 -4.92
N GLY A 23 6.63 -5.15 -4.45
CA GLY A 23 5.41 -5.64 -3.82
C GLY A 23 4.30 -5.92 -4.82
N ALA A 24 3.37 -6.80 -4.45
CA ALA A 24 2.15 -7.07 -5.18
C ALA A 24 0.99 -6.30 -4.57
N VAL A 25 0.08 -5.79 -5.42
CA VAL A 25 -1.10 -5.05 -4.97
C VAL A 25 -2.33 -5.94 -5.11
N TYR A 26 -3.03 -6.14 -3.99
CA TYR A 26 -4.25 -6.94 -3.92
C TYR A 26 -5.43 -6.08 -3.57
N LYS A 27 -6.59 -6.36 -4.16
CA LYS A 27 -7.88 -5.90 -3.66
C LYS A 27 -8.51 -6.99 -2.79
N ASN A 28 -9.20 -6.58 -1.72
CA ASN A 28 -9.89 -7.45 -0.78
C ASN A 28 -8.97 -8.51 -0.15
N TYR A 29 -7.73 -8.12 0.17
CA TYR A 29 -6.73 -9.01 0.75
C TYR A 29 -7.22 -9.68 2.04
N GLY A 30 -7.10 -11.01 2.11
CA GLY A 30 -7.56 -11.82 3.23
C GLY A 30 -9.06 -12.08 3.27
N LEU A 31 -9.82 -11.69 2.24
CA LEU A 31 -11.25 -11.94 2.10
C LEU A 31 -11.52 -13.01 1.03
N ALA A 32 -12.75 -13.54 1.00
CA ALA A 32 -13.13 -14.60 0.03
C ALA A 32 -13.04 -14.16 -1.44
N ASN A 33 -13.12 -12.85 -1.69
CA ASN A 33 -13.02 -12.22 -3.00
C ASN A 33 -11.66 -11.53 -3.23
N GLU A 34 -10.61 -12.02 -2.55
CA GLU A 34 -9.23 -11.56 -2.77
C GLU A 34 -8.83 -11.73 -4.24
N ALA A 35 -8.26 -10.68 -4.81
CA ALA A 35 -7.73 -10.72 -6.17
C ALA A 35 -6.49 -9.83 -6.30
N LEU A 36 -5.52 -10.28 -7.10
CA LEU A 36 -4.41 -9.43 -7.53
C LEU A 36 -4.96 -8.30 -8.38
N LEU A 37 -4.54 -7.07 -8.10
CA LEU A 37 -5.01 -5.91 -8.87
C LEU A 37 -4.48 -5.92 -10.31
N GLY A 38 -3.26 -6.43 -10.51
CA GLY A 38 -2.60 -6.56 -11.80
C GLY A 38 -1.10 -6.25 -11.72
N ALA A 39 -0.39 -6.38 -12.84
CA ALA A 39 1.02 -6.02 -12.92
C ALA A 39 1.23 -4.51 -12.82
N THR A 40 2.25 -4.11 -12.08
CA THR A 40 2.64 -2.70 -11.90
C THR A 40 4.05 -2.46 -12.43
N SER A 41 4.33 -1.24 -12.88
CA SER A 41 5.64 -0.82 -13.36
C SER A 41 6.03 0.55 -12.80
N GLY A 42 7.29 0.72 -12.41
CA GLY A 42 7.77 1.96 -11.81
C GLY A 42 7.46 2.12 -10.32
N GLY A 43 7.02 1.03 -9.67
CA GLY A 43 6.75 0.99 -8.23
C GLY A 43 5.37 1.51 -7.82
N ASN A 44 5.05 1.29 -6.54
CA ASN A 44 3.83 1.75 -5.90
C ASN A 44 4.20 2.70 -4.76
N GLU A 45 3.44 3.76 -4.56
CA GLU A 45 3.70 4.77 -3.54
C GLU A 45 2.54 4.83 -2.55
N LEU A 46 2.84 4.54 -1.29
CA LEU A 46 1.87 4.66 -0.20
C LEU A 46 2.27 5.82 0.71
N VAL A 47 1.31 6.70 0.97
CA VAL A 47 1.50 7.87 1.83
C VAL A 47 0.48 7.84 2.96
N ILE A 48 0.96 7.93 4.20
CA ILE A 48 0.13 8.05 5.40
C ILE A 48 0.46 9.40 6.05
N VAL A 49 -0.52 10.29 6.12
CA VAL A 49 -0.37 11.62 6.73
C VAL A 49 -1.27 11.73 7.94
N VAL A 50 -0.68 11.90 9.11
CA VAL A 50 -1.42 12.18 10.35
C VAL A 50 -1.40 13.67 10.60
N LYS A 51 -2.55 14.33 10.47
CA LYS A 51 -2.71 15.76 10.77
C LYS A 51 -3.03 15.94 12.24
N THR A 52 -2.31 16.85 12.88
CA THR A 52 -2.47 17.15 14.30
C THR A 52 -2.74 18.63 14.53
N ARG A 53 -3.37 18.95 15.66
CA ARG A 53 -3.45 20.30 16.18
C ARG A 53 -3.01 20.36 17.64
N ASP A 54 -2.43 21.47 18.03
CA ASP A 54 -2.08 21.73 19.42
C ASP A 54 -3.21 22.51 20.10
N VAL A 55 -3.54 22.08 21.30
CA VAL A 55 -4.46 22.84 22.18
C VAL A 55 -3.64 23.95 22.82
N LYS A 56 -4.00 25.21 22.54
CA LYS A 56 -3.35 26.37 23.14
C LYS A 56 -3.90 26.60 24.54
N VAL A 57 -2.99 26.93 25.46
CA VAL A 57 -3.31 27.29 26.85
C VAL A 57 -2.82 28.71 27.09
N ASP A 58 -3.71 29.57 27.61
CA ASP A 58 -3.38 30.98 27.88
C ASP A 58 -2.24 31.07 28.88
N GLY A 59 -1.30 31.97 28.60
CA GLY A 59 -0.12 32.19 29.42
C GLY A 59 1.07 31.28 29.12
N LEU A 60 0.93 30.22 28.29
CA LEU A 60 2.03 29.37 27.86
C LEU A 60 2.55 29.80 26.48
N LYS A 61 3.87 29.95 26.39
CA LYS A 61 4.56 30.31 25.15
C LYS A 61 5.12 29.05 24.49
N GLY A 62 4.32 28.36 23.70
CA GLY A 62 4.76 27.19 22.93
C GLY A 62 3.84 25.98 23.05
N THR A 63 4.21 24.89 22.33
CA THR A 63 3.50 23.63 22.34
C THR A 63 3.74 22.85 23.62
N VAL A 64 2.69 22.35 24.25
CA VAL A 64 2.79 21.58 25.49
C VAL A 64 2.68 20.09 25.21
N LYS A 65 3.62 19.30 25.71
CA LYS A 65 3.60 17.84 25.61
C LYS A 65 2.29 17.28 26.19
N GLY A 66 1.59 16.47 25.39
CA GLY A 66 0.31 15.85 25.79
C GLY A 66 -0.94 16.65 25.41
N LEU A 67 -0.80 17.86 24.85
CA LEU A 67 -1.92 18.68 24.36
C LEU A 67 -2.10 18.62 22.85
N THR A 68 -1.26 17.87 22.13
CA THR A 68 -1.43 17.62 20.69
C THR A 68 -2.54 16.59 20.47
N ARG A 69 -3.46 16.88 19.56
CA ARG A 69 -4.58 16.02 19.18
C ARG A 69 -4.52 15.68 17.69
N VAL A 70 -4.81 14.44 17.33
CA VAL A 70 -4.99 14.03 15.93
C VAL A 70 -6.30 14.59 15.42
N ILE A 71 -6.28 15.21 14.22
CA ILE A 71 -7.46 15.76 13.54
C ILE A 71 -7.95 14.79 12.48
N SER A 72 -7.03 14.32 11.61
CA SER A 72 -7.32 13.38 10.55
C SER A 72 -6.10 12.49 10.26
N THR A 73 -6.38 11.34 9.69
CA THR A 73 -5.36 10.46 9.10
C THR A 73 -5.75 10.22 7.66
N ASP A 74 -4.98 10.79 6.74
CA ASP A 74 -5.19 10.67 5.31
C ASP A 74 -4.23 9.60 4.78
N VAL A 75 -4.77 8.61 4.07
CA VAL A 75 -3.99 7.50 3.52
C VAL A 75 -4.27 7.38 2.04
N THR A 76 -3.24 7.43 1.23
CA THR A 76 -3.32 7.31 -0.21
C THR A 76 -2.33 6.28 -0.72
N LEU A 77 -2.75 5.51 -1.72
CA LEU A 77 -1.94 4.54 -2.43
C LEU A 77 -1.99 4.84 -3.92
N LYS A 78 -0.85 5.15 -4.50
CA LYS A 78 -0.69 5.30 -5.94
C LYS A 78 -0.09 4.02 -6.52
N CYS A 79 -0.79 3.43 -7.49
CA CYS A 79 -0.35 2.24 -8.23
C CYS A 79 -0.15 2.61 -9.69
N ASN A 80 0.99 2.22 -10.24
CA ASN A 80 1.30 2.41 -11.66
C ASN A 80 1.01 1.10 -12.39
N MET A 81 -0.23 0.93 -12.89
CA MET A 81 -0.68 -0.29 -13.55
C MET A 81 -0.08 -0.42 -14.94
N LEU A 82 0.47 -1.58 -15.25
CA LEU A 82 0.95 -1.97 -16.58
C LEU A 82 -0.14 -2.71 -17.36
N GLU A 83 -0.96 -3.47 -16.65
CA GLU A 83 -2.10 -4.15 -17.25
C GLU A 83 -3.31 -3.24 -17.36
N LEU A 84 -4.01 -3.35 -18.48
CA LEU A 84 -5.24 -2.63 -18.75
C LEU A 84 -6.38 -3.64 -18.97
N THR A 85 -7.16 -3.84 -17.91
CA THR A 85 -8.34 -4.73 -17.95
C THR A 85 -9.61 -3.95 -17.68
N THR A 86 -10.76 -4.50 -18.06
CA THR A 86 -12.09 -3.92 -17.77
C THR A 86 -12.26 -3.66 -16.27
N ASP A 87 -11.82 -4.59 -15.42
CA ASP A 87 -11.95 -4.46 -13.97
C ASP A 87 -11.07 -3.33 -13.39
N ILE A 88 -9.85 -3.16 -13.92
CA ILE A 88 -8.96 -2.06 -13.54
C ILE A 88 -9.55 -0.72 -13.94
N ILE A 89 -10.05 -0.59 -15.18
CA ILE A 89 -10.66 0.65 -15.68
C ILE A 89 -11.94 0.97 -14.90
N LYS A 90 -12.81 -0.03 -14.69
CA LYS A 90 -14.02 0.11 -13.88
C LYS A 90 -13.69 0.60 -12.46
N THR A 91 -12.70 -0.03 -11.83
CA THR A 91 -12.26 0.30 -10.47
C THR A 91 -11.70 1.73 -10.41
N ALA A 92 -10.89 2.11 -11.38
CA ALA A 92 -10.27 3.43 -11.43
C ALA A 92 -11.28 4.57 -11.70
N LEU A 93 -12.33 4.30 -12.48
CA LEU A 93 -13.39 5.27 -12.82
C LEU A 93 -14.60 5.18 -11.89
N MET A 94 -14.65 4.18 -10.99
CA MET A 94 -15.89 3.85 -10.24
C MET A 94 -17.07 3.64 -11.19
N GLY A 95 -16.78 3.08 -12.39
CA GLY A 95 -17.71 3.05 -13.50
C GLY A 95 -18.70 1.88 -13.46
N VAL A 96 -19.66 1.93 -14.37
CA VAL A 96 -20.55 0.81 -14.71
C VAL A 96 -20.06 0.17 -15.99
N VAL A 97 -20.11 -1.17 -16.03
CA VAL A 97 -19.77 -1.95 -17.23
C VAL A 97 -21.08 -2.41 -17.89
N ASP A 98 -21.23 -2.11 -19.16
CA ASP A 98 -22.28 -2.63 -20.02
C ASP A 98 -21.65 -3.52 -21.08
N THR A 99 -22.07 -4.79 -21.11
CA THR A 99 -21.60 -5.81 -22.04
C THR A 99 -22.58 -6.05 -23.19
N THR A 100 -23.70 -5.35 -23.23
CA THR A 100 -24.84 -5.63 -24.10
C THR A 100 -25.00 -4.63 -25.25
N THR A 101 -24.72 -3.36 -25.00
CA THR A 101 -24.96 -2.28 -25.97
C THR A 101 -24.04 -2.38 -27.21
N ASN A 102 -22.79 -2.78 -27.02
CA ASN A 102 -21.80 -2.88 -28.07
C ASN A 102 -21.26 -4.32 -28.19
N PRO A 103 -21.73 -5.14 -29.12
CA PRO A 103 -21.24 -6.50 -29.26
C PRO A 103 -19.73 -6.58 -29.45
N GLY A 104 -19.07 -7.40 -28.61
CA GLY A 104 -17.61 -7.58 -28.63
C GLY A 104 -16.82 -6.55 -27.83
N TYR A 105 -17.49 -5.66 -27.11
CA TYR A 105 -16.86 -4.67 -26.23
C TYR A 105 -17.52 -4.61 -24.87
N ASP A 106 -16.71 -4.45 -23.82
CA ASP A 106 -17.16 -3.99 -22.53
C ASP A 106 -17.19 -2.46 -22.53
N THR A 107 -18.37 -1.87 -22.44
CA THR A 107 -18.54 -0.41 -22.43
C THR A 107 -18.53 0.10 -21.00
N ILE A 108 -17.54 0.91 -20.66
CA ILE A 108 -17.40 1.48 -19.30
C ILE A 108 -17.83 2.93 -19.32
N THR A 109 -18.82 3.26 -18.49
CA THR A 109 -19.33 4.63 -18.33
C THR A 109 -19.21 5.11 -16.89
N GLY A 110 -19.02 6.41 -16.71
CA GLY A 110 -18.98 7.03 -15.39
C GLY A 110 -20.35 7.02 -14.70
N LYS A 111 -20.36 7.08 -13.38
CA LYS A 111 -21.56 7.27 -12.55
C LYS A 111 -21.70 8.72 -12.16
N THR A 112 -22.93 9.14 -11.88
CA THR A 112 -23.25 10.46 -11.30
C THR A 112 -23.21 10.45 -9.78
N GLU A 113 -23.30 9.26 -9.16
CA GLU A 113 -23.34 9.09 -7.70
C GLU A 113 -22.36 7.97 -7.28
N ILE A 114 -21.71 8.18 -6.16
CA ILE A 114 -20.83 7.17 -5.52
C ILE A 114 -21.68 6.43 -4.49
N LEU A 115 -21.74 5.10 -4.65
CA LEU A 115 -22.46 4.22 -3.73
C LEU A 115 -21.49 3.57 -2.74
N LEU A 116 -22.00 3.08 -1.61
CA LEU A 116 -21.18 2.32 -0.65
C LEU A 116 -20.56 1.05 -1.27
N THR A 117 -21.19 0.49 -2.30
CA THR A 117 -20.69 -0.67 -3.06
C THR A 117 -19.53 -0.34 -4.00
N ASP A 118 -19.21 0.93 -4.21
CA ASP A 118 -18.06 1.35 -5.02
C ASP A 118 -16.76 1.38 -4.21
N TYR A 119 -16.88 1.34 -2.89
CA TYR A 119 -15.73 1.19 -2.01
C TYR A 119 -15.22 -0.24 -2.04
N ILE A 120 -13.92 -0.39 -2.14
CA ILE A 120 -13.21 -1.67 -2.02
C ILE A 120 -12.94 -1.88 -0.54
N ASP A 121 -13.30 -3.04 0.02
CA ASP A 121 -13.15 -3.31 1.45
C ASP A 121 -11.72 -3.06 1.94
N ASN A 122 -10.74 -3.49 1.16
CA ASN A 122 -9.34 -3.10 1.37
C ASN A 122 -8.50 -3.23 0.09
N ILE A 123 -7.42 -2.44 0.03
CA ILE A 123 -6.33 -2.61 -0.92
C ILE A 123 -5.05 -2.80 -0.13
N ALA A 124 -4.28 -3.84 -0.45
CA ALA A 124 -3.06 -4.17 0.25
C ALA A 124 -1.85 -4.20 -0.68
N ILE A 125 -0.74 -3.64 -0.21
CA ILE A 125 0.60 -3.91 -0.75
C ILE A 125 1.21 -5.03 0.07
N VAL A 126 1.62 -6.10 -0.61
CA VAL A 126 2.29 -7.26 -0.01
C VAL A 126 3.73 -7.26 -0.48
N GLY A 127 4.65 -6.89 0.39
CA GLY A 127 6.07 -6.78 0.10
C GLY A 127 6.90 -7.81 0.83
N LYS A 128 8.00 -8.24 0.20
CA LYS A 128 8.92 -9.21 0.77
C LYS A 128 9.92 -8.52 1.70
N LEU A 129 10.11 -9.09 2.89
CA LEU A 129 11.16 -8.69 3.81
C LEU A 129 12.34 -9.67 3.68
N SER A 130 13.56 -9.15 3.57
CA SER A 130 14.77 -9.95 3.28
C SER A 130 15.03 -11.05 4.31
N GLY A 131 14.76 -10.81 5.58
CA GLY A 131 14.97 -11.75 6.68
C GLY A 131 13.75 -12.54 7.12
N SER A 132 12.64 -12.54 6.36
CA SER A 132 11.40 -13.20 6.76
C SER A 132 10.76 -13.96 5.60
N LEU A 133 10.18 -15.12 5.90
CA LEU A 133 9.31 -15.84 4.97
C LEU A 133 7.89 -15.24 4.93
N THR A 134 7.51 -14.54 5.99
CA THR A 134 6.22 -13.85 6.08
C THR A 134 6.37 -12.44 5.48
N PRO A 135 5.49 -12.02 4.57
CA PRO A 135 5.57 -10.72 3.95
C PRO A 135 5.15 -9.60 4.91
N VAL A 136 5.58 -8.39 4.62
CA VAL A 136 4.97 -7.16 5.15
C VAL A 136 3.71 -6.88 4.35
N VAL A 137 2.61 -6.60 5.05
CA VAL A 137 1.33 -6.26 4.41
C VAL A 137 0.91 -4.89 4.90
N ILE A 138 0.67 -3.98 3.97
CA ILE A 138 0.18 -2.63 4.26
C ILE A 138 -1.17 -2.47 3.58
N MET A 139 -2.23 -2.28 4.37
CA MET A 139 -3.61 -2.23 3.87
C MET A 139 -4.23 -0.86 4.05
N LEU A 140 -4.92 -0.39 3.01
CA LEU A 140 -5.89 0.69 3.06
C LEU A 140 -7.28 0.07 3.23
N LYS A 141 -8.09 0.59 4.14
CA LYS A 141 -9.47 0.13 4.37
C LYS A 141 -10.45 1.06 3.67
N ASN A 142 -11.56 0.49 3.21
CA ASN A 142 -12.63 1.22 2.50
C ASN A 142 -12.05 2.14 1.41
N ALA A 143 -11.29 1.54 0.50
CA ALA A 143 -10.55 2.27 -0.51
C ALA A 143 -11.45 2.70 -1.68
N LEU A 144 -11.27 3.93 -2.12
CA LEU A 144 -11.96 4.49 -3.29
C LEU A 144 -10.92 5.10 -4.22
N SER A 145 -11.11 4.96 -5.54
CA SER A 145 -10.28 5.68 -6.51
C SER A 145 -10.57 7.18 -6.45
N SER A 146 -9.54 8.03 -6.39
CA SER A 146 -9.71 9.48 -6.21
C SER A 146 -9.37 10.33 -7.43
N ASP A 147 -8.52 9.83 -8.34
CA ASP A 147 -7.94 10.67 -9.40
C ASP A 147 -8.44 10.31 -10.81
N GLY A 148 -9.31 9.29 -10.94
CA GLY A 148 -9.76 8.79 -12.23
C GLY A 148 -8.62 8.16 -13.04
N ILE A 149 -8.68 8.27 -14.38
CA ILE A 149 -7.72 7.66 -15.31
C ILE A 149 -7.01 8.73 -16.13
N LYS A 150 -5.69 8.59 -16.26
CA LYS A 150 -4.89 9.34 -17.19
C LYS A 150 -4.20 8.38 -18.17
N PHE A 151 -4.65 8.39 -19.43
CA PHE A 151 -3.96 7.68 -20.50
C PHE A 151 -2.86 8.53 -21.09
N SER A 152 -1.68 7.95 -21.25
CA SER A 152 -0.53 8.57 -21.90
C SER A 152 0.12 7.54 -22.80
N SER A 153 -0.06 7.67 -24.10
CA SER A 153 0.55 6.78 -25.11
C SER A 153 1.85 7.41 -25.64
N LYS A 154 2.90 6.62 -25.73
CA LYS A 154 4.18 7.00 -26.34
C LYS A 154 4.62 5.90 -27.29
N ASP A 155 5.25 6.30 -28.37
CA ASP A 155 5.87 5.36 -29.30
C ASP A 155 7.05 4.62 -28.61
N SER A 156 7.13 3.32 -28.86
CA SER A 156 8.22 2.46 -28.34
C SER A 156 8.36 2.42 -26.80
N ALA A 157 7.27 2.63 -26.07
CA ALA A 157 7.24 2.58 -24.61
C ALA A 157 5.95 1.91 -24.10
N ASP A 158 6.04 1.25 -22.95
CA ASP A 158 4.86 0.70 -22.28
C ASP A 158 3.96 1.82 -21.76
N ASN A 159 2.65 1.63 -21.92
CA ASN A 159 1.66 2.54 -21.39
C ASN A 159 1.40 2.20 -19.92
N ILE A 160 1.66 3.13 -19.04
CA ILE A 160 1.42 2.99 -17.59
C ILE A 160 0.18 3.78 -17.23
N LEU A 161 -0.74 3.13 -16.53
CA LEU A 161 -1.95 3.73 -16.00
C LEU A 161 -1.78 4.01 -14.51
N PRO A 162 -1.53 5.26 -14.08
CA PRO A 162 -1.51 5.61 -12.67
C PRO A 162 -2.93 5.64 -12.11
N ILE A 163 -3.15 4.94 -10.99
CA ILE A 163 -4.40 4.96 -10.23
C ILE A 163 -4.06 5.33 -8.80
N THR A 164 -4.82 6.25 -8.23
CA THR A 164 -4.69 6.64 -6.82
C THR A 164 -5.91 6.18 -6.04
N PHE A 165 -5.67 5.45 -4.96
CA PHE A 165 -6.70 5.03 -4.01
C PHE A 165 -6.57 5.83 -2.73
N THR A 166 -7.71 6.27 -2.19
CA THR A 166 -7.79 6.95 -0.90
C THR A 166 -8.57 6.07 0.07
N ALA A 167 -8.03 5.89 1.28
CA ALA A 167 -8.72 5.15 2.33
C ALA A 167 -9.80 6.00 2.99
N SER A 168 -10.88 5.36 3.42
CA SER A 168 -11.99 6.01 4.13
C SER A 168 -12.24 5.33 5.47
N ILE A 169 -12.79 6.10 6.42
CA ILE A 169 -13.21 5.58 7.73
C ILE A 169 -14.62 4.99 7.57
N ASP A 170 -14.83 3.81 8.13
CA ASP A 170 -16.15 3.21 8.21
C ASP A 170 -17.03 4.02 9.19
N PRO A 171 -18.20 4.53 8.75
CA PRO A 171 -19.10 5.30 9.63
C PRO A 171 -19.61 4.48 10.81
N ASN A 172 -19.66 3.15 10.72
CA ASN A 172 -20.06 2.30 11.84
C ASN A 172 -18.94 2.12 12.88
N PHE A 173 -17.68 2.35 12.47
CA PHE A 173 -16.49 2.18 13.31
C PHE A 173 -15.57 3.41 13.22
N PRO A 174 -16.02 4.61 13.61
CA PRO A 174 -15.30 5.87 13.36
C PRO A 174 -13.95 5.99 14.10
N LEU A 175 -13.70 5.13 15.09
CA LEU A 175 -12.44 5.11 15.85
C LEU A 175 -11.41 4.12 15.30
N ILE A 176 -11.78 3.33 14.28
CA ILE A 176 -10.84 2.40 13.65
C ILE A 176 -10.04 3.14 12.59
N SER A 177 -8.70 2.94 12.63
CA SER A 177 -7.80 3.54 11.64
C SER A 177 -8.14 3.08 10.21
N PRO A 178 -8.08 3.98 9.22
CA PRO A 178 -8.32 3.66 7.82
C PRO A 178 -7.19 2.84 7.17
N TYR A 179 -6.15 2.50 7.91
CA TYR A 179 -5.06 1.65 7.44
C TYR A 179 -4.64 0.64 8.50
N GLU A 180 -3.93 -0.40 8.05
CA GLU A 180 -3.34 -1.42 8.90
C GLU A 180 -1.99 -1.85 8.33
N ILE A 181 -0.98 -1.98 9.18
CA ILE A 181 0.34 -2.49 8.78
C ILE A 181 0.60 -3.76 9.57
N ARG A 182 0.78 -4.87 8.86
CA ARG A 182 1.19 -6.16 9.41
C ARG A 182 2.67 -6.35 9.14
N TYR A 183 3.45 -6.27 10.18
CA TYR A 183 4.90 -6.50 10.12
C TYR A 183 5.22 -7.87 10.74
N PRO A 184 6.04 -8.71 10.08
CA PRO A 184 6.38 -10.04 10.60
C PRO A 184 7.04 -9.95 11.98
N GLN A 185 6.51 -10.71 12.94
CA GLN A 185 7.18 -10.86 14.23
C GLN A 185 8.33 -11.84 14.07
N GLY A 186 9.56 -11.36 14.22
CA GLY A 186 10.82 -12.05 14.37
C GLY A 186 10.88 -13.55 14.01
N SER A 187 10.99 -13.83 12.72
CA SER A 187 11.61 -15.08 12.27
C SER A 187 12.84 -14.68 11.49
N ALA A 188 13.94 -14.39 12.20
CA ALA A 188 15.23 -14.46 11.58
C ALA A 188 15.34 -15.86 10.96
N LEU A 189 15.40 -15.92 9.61
CA LEU A 189 15.87 -17.13 8.96
C LEU A 189 17.24 -17.42 9.57
N ALA A 190 17.34 -18.44 10.40
CA ALA A 190 18.62 -18.97 10.82
C ALA A 190 19.29 -19.43 9.54
N VAL A 191 20.19 -18.60 9.00
CA VAL A 191 21.05 -19.00 7.91
C VAL A 191 22.01 -20.01 8.51
N SER A 192 21.64 -21.28 8.44
CA SER A 192 22.54 -22.39 8.74
C SER A 192 23.61 -22.39 7.65
N TYR A 193 24.73 -21.74 7.92
CA TYR A 193 25.93 -21.95 7.16
C TYR A 193 26.40 -23.39 7.46
N THR A 194 26.02 -24.34 6.64
CA THR A 194 26.73 -25.63 6.59
C THR A 194 28.11 -25.36 6.01
N HIS A 195 29.09 -25.28 6.90
CA HIS A 195 30.49 -25.27 6.52
C HIS A 195 30.79 -26.62 5.84
N LEU A 196 30.82 -26.61 4.52
CA LEU A 196 31.38 -27.72 3.76
C LEU A 196 32.89 -27.76 4.05
N THR A 197 33.29 -28.59 5.00
CA THR A 197 34.71 -28.97 5.15
C THR A 197 35.12 -29.76 3.94
N LEU A 198 35.99 -29.18 3.12
CA LEU A 198 36.68 -29.91 2.04
C LEU A 198 37.43 -31.10 2.63
N PRO A 199 37.33 -32.30 2.05
CA PRO A 199 38.11 -33.44 2.50
C PRO A 199 39.60 -33.16 2.29
N THR A 200 40.36 -33.23 3.36
CA THR A 200 41.83 -33.18 3.32
C THR A 200 42.30 -34.43 2.61
N LYS A 201 42.98 -34.25 1.48
CA LYS A 201 43.61 -35.33 0.73
C LYS A 201 44.82 -35.83 1.53
N ALA A 202 44.80 -37.11 1.93
CA ALA A 202 45.97 -37.83 2.48
C ALA A 202 47.00 -38.11 1.40
#